data_e4f701eb6e9e379512d49b8dd2396931
#
_entry.id   e4f701eb6e9e379512d49b8dd2396931
#
_cell.length_a   1.000
_cell.length_b   1.000
_cell.length_c   1.000
_cell.angle_alpha   90.00
_cell.angle_beta   90.00
_cell.angle_gamma   90.00
#
_symmetry.space_group_name_H-M   'P 1'
#
loop_
_entity.id
_entity.type
_entity.pdbx_description
1 polymer ?
#
loop_
_entity_poly.entity_id
_entity_poly.type
_entity_poly.pdbx_seq_one_letter_code
_entity_poly.pdbx_strand_id
1 'polypeptide(L)'
;MTAAHKTIALAGDHAGYDLKCRIAEFLKSGGYEVLDLGTHSLDRVDYPDYGYALADTVAQGKAGFGIAVCGSGIGISIAANRNPQARCALCHDVTSAKLARQHNDANILALGARLIGIETALACVEVFLNTSFEGGRHADRVKKLGNC
;
A
#
# COMPACT_ATOMS: atom_id res chain seq x y z
N MET A 1 -19.12 0.73 -2.49
CA MET A 1 -17.83 0.05 -2.71
C MET A 1 -18.02 -1.06 -3.74
N THR A 2 -17.25 -1.05 -4.82
CA THR A 2 -17.23 -2.17 -5.77
C THR A 2 -16.54 -3.39 -5.14
N ALA A 3 -16.76 -4.60 -5.65
CA ALA A 3 -16.12 -5.82 -5.14
C ALA A 3 -14.59 -5.71 -5.11
N ALA A 4 -13.98 -5.04 -6.10
CA ALA A 4 -12.53 -4.82 -6.17
C ALA A 4 -12.00 -3.98 -4.99
N HIS A 5 -12.78 -3.05 -4.47
CA HIS A 5 -12.38 -2.22 -3.32
C HIS A 5 -12.40 -2.98 -2.01
N LYS A 6 -13.02 -4.17 -1.97
CA LYS A 6 -13.00 -5.02 -0.78
C LYS A 6 -11.77 -5.92 -0.69
N THR A 7 -11.06 -6.09 -1.78
CA THR A 7 -9.83 -6.89 -1.83
C THR A 7 -8.63 -5.97 -1.68
N ILE A 8 -7.82 -6.24 -0.69
CA ILE A 8 -6.57 -5.51 -0.41
C ILE A 8 -5.41 -6.47 -0.61
N ALA A 9 -4.49 -6.10 -1.49
CA ALA A 9 -3.27 -6.87 -1.70
C ALA A 9 -2.20 -6.45 -0.72
N LEU A 10 -1.49 -7.40 -0.13
CA LEU A 10 -0.39 -7.17 0.78
C LEU A 10 0.88 -7.77 0.21
N ALA A 11 1.99 -7.06 0.34
CA ALA A 11 3.32 -7.58 0.01
C ALA A 11 4.36 -6.96 0.93
N GLY A 12 5.40 -7.71 1.23
CA GLY A 12 6.50 -7.23 2.04
C GLY A 12 7.68 -8.17 1.98
N ASP A 13 8.82 -7.70 2.44
CA ASP A 13 10.01 -8.52 2.61
C ASP A 13 10.06 -9.13 4.02
N HIS A 14 11.18 -9.78 4.35
CA HIS A 14 11.40 -10.40 5.66
C HIS A 14 11.34 -9.38 6.81
N ALA A 15 11.79 -8.13 6.61
CA ALA A 15 11.75 -7.09 7.64
C ALA A 15 10.31 -6.60 7.88
N GLY A 16 9.45 -6.67 6.87
CA GLY A 16 8.05 -6.29 6.95
C GLY A 16 7.10 -7.43 7.28
N TYR A 17 7.59 -8.66 7.39
CA TYR A 17 6.75 -9.85 7.51
C TYR A 17 5.79 -9.79 8.71
N ASP A 18 6.30 -9.52 9.92
CA ASP A 18 5.47 -9.48 11.12
C ASP A 18 4.40 -8.39 11.05
N LEU A 19 4.76 -7.19 10.61
CA LEU A 19 3.81 -6.10 10.45
C LEU A 19 2.77 -6.43 9.37
N LYS A 20 3.19 -7.03 8.25
CA LYS A 20 2.27 -7.48 7.20
C LYS A 20 1.24 -8.47 7.74
N CYS A 21 1.65 -9.43 8.57
CA CYS A 21 0.74 -10.39 9.20
C CYS A 21 -0.29 -9.70 10.11
N ARG A 22 0.14 -8.73 10.90
CA ARG A 22 -0.75 -7.95 11.77
C ARG A 22 -1.75 -7.12 10.96
N ILE A 23 -1.30 -6.51 9.86
CA ILE A 23 -2.18 -5.78 8.96
C ILE A 23 -3.20 -6.74 8.32
N ALA A 24 -2.79 -7.93 7.92
CA ALA A 24 -3.70 -8.95 7.36
C ALA A 24 -4.82 -9.30 8.35
N GLU A 25 -4.48 -9.54 9.62
CA GLU A 25 -5.46 -9.81 10.68
C GLU A 25 -6.44 -8.64 10.86
N PHE A 26 -5.90 -7.42 10.93
CA PHE A 26 -6.69 -6.19 11.06
C PHE A 26 -7.68 -6.04 9.91
N LEU A 27 -7.25 -6.25 8.68
CA LEU A 27 -8.09 -6.12 7.50
C LEU A 27 -9.20 -7.19 7.46
N LYS A 28 -8.86 -8.43 7.77
CA LYS A 28 -9.84 -9.53 7.83
C LYS A 28 -10.91 -9.26 8.89
N SER A 29 -10.51 -8.77 10.06
CA SER A 29 -11.43 -8.36 11.11
C SER A 29 -12.34 -7.22 10.68
N GLY A 30 -11.88 -6.35 9.80
CA GLY A 30 -12.65 -5.25 9.22
C GLY A 30 -13.54 -5.63 8.04
N GLY A 31 -13.58 -6.91 7.66
CA GLY A 31 -14.43 -7.40 6.57
C GLY A 31 -13.80 -7.32 5.17
N TYR A 32 -12.51 -7.02 5.07
CA TYR A 32 -11.80 -7.03 3.80
C TYR A 32 -11.35 -8.43 3.41
N GLU A 33 -11.30 -8.68 2.11
CA GLU A 33 -10.59 -9.83 1.56
C GLU A 33 -9.11 -9.47 1.42
N VAL A 34 -8.23 -10.36 1.85
CA VAL A 34 -6.78 -10.14 1.81
C VAL A 34 -6.13 -11.05 0.78
N LEU A 35 -5.43 -10.45 -0.17
CA LEU A 35 -4.60 -11.15 -1.14
C LEU A 35 -3.14 -10.97 -0.71
N ASP A 36 -2.62 -11.94 0.02
CA ASP A 36 -1.25 -11.92 0.53
C ASP A 36 -0.28 -12.48 -0.51
N LEU A 37 0.52 -11.59 -1.09
CA LEU A 37 1.50 -11.92 -2.14
C LEU A 37 2.85 -12.38 -1.57
N GLY A 38 3.00 -12.42 -0.25
CA GLY A 38 4.26 -12.77 0.40
C GLY A 38 5.02 -11.51 0.87
N THR A 39 6.22 -11.72 1.45
CA THR A 39 6.82 -13.03 1.72
C THR A 39 6.06 -13.78 2.81
N HIS A 40 6.33 -15.07 2.95
CA HIS A 40 5.59 -15.92 3.90
C HIS A 40 6.47 -16.45 5.04
N SER A 41 7.63 -15.86 5.26
CA SER A 41 8.54 -16.23 6.32
C SER A 41 9.47 -15.06 6.69
N LEU A 42 10.28 -15.26 7.71
CA LEU A 42 11.33 -14.33 8.14
C LEU A 42 12.65 -14.51 7.36
N ASP A 43 12.71 -15.46 6.45
CA ASP A 43 13.89 -15.69 5.63
C ASP A 43 14.14 -14.51 4.69
N ARG A 44 15.40 -14.14 4.55
CA ARG A 44 15.81 -12.99 3.75
C ARG A 44 15.34 -13.11 2.29
N VAL A 45 14.67 -12.07 1.80
CA VAL A 45 14.23 -11.92 0.42
C VAL A 45 14.47 -10.48 -0.04
N ASP A 46 14.34 -10.26 -1.34
CA ASP A 46 14.55 -8.94 -1.95
C ASP A 46 13.23 -8.17 -2.05
N TYR A 47 13.14 -7.02 -1.41
CA TYR A 47 11.91 -6.20 -1.40
C TYR A 47 11.43 -5.80 -2.79
N PRO A 48 12.29 -5.55 -3.83
CA PRO A 48 11.78 -5.13 -5.14
C PRO A 48 10.85 -6.14 -5.78
N ASP A 49 11.12 -7.44 -5.62
CA ASP A 49 10.27 -8.49 -6.19
C ASP A 49 8.83 -8.38 -5.67
N TYR A 50 8.68 -8.05 -4.39
CA TYR A 50 7.37 -7.90 -3.75
C TYR A 50 6.70 -6.57 -4.10
N GLY A 51 7.47 -5.51 -4.24
CA GLY A 51 6.98 -4.22 -4.73
C GLY A 51 6.44 -4.30 -6.15
N TYR A 52 7.16 -4.99 -7.04
CA TYR A 52 6.73 -5.21 -8.41
C TYR A 52 5.44 -6.04 -8.47
N ALA A 53 5.40 -7.16 -7.75
CA ALA A 53 4.22 -8.03 -7.72
C ALA A 53 2.99 -7.29 -7.21
N LEU A 54 3.14 -6.47 -6.17
CA LEU A 54 2.05 -5.68 -5.60
C LEU A 54 1.52 -4.65 -6.61
N ALA A 55 2.42 -3.90 -7.23
CA ALA A 55 2.06 -2.88 -8.22
C ALA A 55 1.32 -3.50 -9.41
N ASP A 56 1.80 -4.63 -9.92
CA ASP A 56 1.16 -5.34 -11.03
C ASP A 56 -0.24 -5.84 -10.64
N THR A 57 -0.38 -6.37 -9.42
CA THR A 57 -1.67 -6.87 -8.91
C THR A 57 -2.72 -5.74 -8.84
N VAL A 58 -2.34 -4.58 -8.32
CA VAL A 58 -3.22 -3.41 -8.25
C VAL A 58 -3.50 -2.85 -9.65
N ALA A 59 -2.49 -2.74 -10.50
CA ALA A 59 -2.63 -2.25 -11.88
C ALA A 59 -3.58 -3.12 -12.72
N GLN A 60 -3.59 -4.43 -12.48
CA GLN A 60 -4.47 -5.38 -13.17
C GLN A 60 -5.89 -5.40 -12.60
N GLY A 61 -6.19 -4.62 -11.57
CA GLY A 61 -7.51 -4.56 -10.96
C GLY A 61 -7.87 -5.78 -10.09
N LYS A 62 -6.90 -6.62 -9.75
CA LYS A 62 -7.12 -7.80 -8.88
C LYS A 62 -7.36 -7.40 -7.42
N ALA A 63 -6.91 -6.24 -7.02
CA ALA A 63 -7.17 -5.62 -5.74
C ALA A 63 -7.43 -4.13 -5.93
N GLY A 64 -8.28 -3.55 -5.09
CA GLY A 64 -8.58 -2.12 -5.15
C GLY A 64 -7.46 -1.26 -4.62
N PHE A 65 -6.77 -1.75 -3.59
CA PHE A 65 -5.62 -1.10 -2.96
C PHE A 65 -4.55 -2.11 -2.63
N GLY A 66 -3.32 -1.61 -2.48
CA GLY A 66 -2.20 -2.40 -2.01
C GLY A 66 -1.57 -1.79 -0.76
N ILE A 67 -0.96 -2.65 0.06
CA ILE A 67 -0.16 -2.23 1.20
C ILE A 67 1.19 -2.94 1.12
N ALA A 68 2.25 -2.15 1.10
CA ALA A 68 3.63 -2.60 0.97
C ALA A 68 4.38 -2.37 2.28
N VAL A 69 5.12 -3.36 2.75
CA VAL A 69 5.85 -3.26 4.01
C VAL A 69 7.28 -3.77 3.82
N CYS A 70 8.27 -2.93 4.11
CA CYS A 70 9.65 -3.38 4.27
C CYS A 70 10.25 -2.69 5.51
N GLY A 71 11.53 -2.78 5.72
CA GLY A 71 12.15 -2.19 6.90
C GLY A 71 11.90 -0.69 7.05
N SER A 72 12.10 0.06 5.98
CA SER A 72 11.86 1.52 5.94
C SER A 72 10.63 1.92 5.14
N GLY A 73 10.09 1.02 4.32
CA GLY A 73 9.05 1.33 3.33
C GLY A 73 9.60 2.06 2.09
N ILE A 74 10.83 2.54 2.14
CA ILE A 74 11.43 3.37 1.07
C ILE A 74 11.68 2.53 -0.19
N GLY A 75 12.46 1.46 -0.06
CA GLY A 75 12.84 0.63 -1.21
C GLY A 75 11.64 0.00 -1.90
N ILE A 76 10.70 -0.54 -1.13
CA ILE A 76 9.52 -1.18 -1.70
C ILE A 76 8.60 -0.15 -2.39
N SER A 77 8.53 1.09 -1.89
CA SER A 77 7.77 2.16 -2.53
C SER A 77 8.40 2.57 -3.86
N ILE A 78 9.73 2.64 -3.93
CA ILE A 78 10.44 2.92 -5.18
C ILE A 78 10.14 1.84 -6.21
N ALA A 79 10.21 0.56 -5.81
CA ALA A 79 9.90 -0.58 -6.67
C ALA A 79 8.46 -0.52 -7.20
N ALA A 80 7.49 -0.32 -6.33
CA ALA A 80 6.08 -0.24 -6.74
C ALA A 80 5.84 0.91 -7.74
N ASN A 81 6.47 2.06 -7.54
CA ASN A 81 6.30 3.23 -8.39
C ASN A 81 6.99 3.11 -9.76
N ARG A 82 7.71 2.02 -10.04
CA ARG A 82 8.18 1.74 -11.40
C ARG A 82 7.04 1.40 -12.36
N ASN A 83 5.90 0.94 -11.84
CA ASN A 83 4.71 0.72 -12.65
C ASN A 83 3.95 2.05 -12.80
N PRO A 84 3.71 2.53 -14.04
CA PRO A 84 3.04 3.83 -14.26
C PRO A 84 1.62 3.92 -13.71
N GLN A 85 0.97 2.78 -13.45
CA GLN A 85 -0.37 2.72 -12.90
C GLN A 85 -0.37 2.61 -11.37
N ALA A 86 0.79 2.44 -10.74
CA ALA A 86 0.93 2.45 -9.30
C ALA A 86 1.25 3.87 -8.81
N ARG A 87 0.55 4.28 -7.77
CA ARG A 87 0.83 5.51 -7.02
C ARG A 87 1.01 5.10 -5.58
N CYS A 88 2.23 4.70 -5.26
CA CYS A 88 2.62 4.23 -3.94
C CYS A 88 3.11 5.40 -3.09
N ALA A 89 2.45 5.62 -1.97
CA ALA A 89 2.82 6.66 -1.02
C ALA A 89 3.47 6.06 0.22
N LEU A 90 4.69 6.47 0.51
CA LEU A 90 5.38 6.13 1.74
C LEU A 90 4.90 7.07 2.85
N CYS A 91 4.20 6.54 3.84
CA CYS A 91 3.62 7.33 4.92
C CYS A 91 4.02 6.77 6.29
N HIS A 92 4.27 7.68 7.23
CA HIS A 92 4.63 7.34 8.61
C HIS A 92 3.67 7.97 9.64
N ASP A 93 2.61 8.62 9.16
CA ASP A 93 1.60 9.28 9.99
C ASP A 93 0.25 9.30 9.28
N VAL A 94 -0.82 9.50 10.04
CA VAL A 94 -2.18 9.49 9.51
C VAL A 94 -2.46 10.68 8.59
N THR A 95 -1.81 11.81 8.81
CA THR A 95 -2.00 13.00 7.98
C THR A 95 -1.49 12.77 6.57
N SER A 96 -0.26 12.24 6.42
CA SER A 96 0.29 11.93 5.08
C SER A 96 -0.50 10.82 4.40
N ALA A 97 -0.95 9.80 5.12
CA ALA A 97 -1.80 8.74 4.58
C ALA A 97 -3.12 9.29 4.03
N LYS A 98 -3.75 10.21 4.76
CA LYS A 98 -4.97 10.90 4.33
C LYS A 98 -4.73 11.74 3.07
N LEU A 99 -3.70 12.57 3.08
CA LEU A 99 -3.37 13.45 1.96
C LEU A 99 -2.96 12.67 0.71
N ALA A 100 -2.29 11.54 0.85
CA ALA A 100 -1.95 10.65 -0.25
C ALA A 100 -3.20 10.21 -1.02
N ARG A 101 -4.30 9.94 -0.30
CA ARG A 101 -5.58 9.64 -0.92
C ARG A 101 -6.24 10.88 -1.50
N GLN A 102 -6.40 11.92 -0.69
CA GLN A 102 -7.14 13.12 -1.08
C GLN A 102 -6.53 13.82 -2.29
N HIS A 103 -5.21 13.94 -2.34
CA HIS A 103 -4.53 14.76 -3.34
C HIS A 103 -3.89 13.94 -4.46
N ASN A 104 -3.41 12.73 -4.18
CA ASN A 104 -2.62 11.97 -5.13
C ASN A 104 -3.32 10.72 -5.66
N ASP A 105 -4.51 10.42 -5.16
CA ASP A 105 -5.24 9.20 -5.48
C ASP A 105 -4.31 7.98 -5.37
N ALA A 106 -3.50 7.95 -4.32
CA ALA A 106 -2.57 6.85 -4.10
C ALA A 106 -3.34 5.54 -3.98
N ASN A 107 -2.90 4.51 -4.68
CA ASN A 107 -3.53 3.21 -4.66
C ASN A 107 -2.72 2.16 -3.90
N ILE A 108 -1.52 2.52 -3.46
CA ILE A 108 -0.65 1.69 -2.61
C ILE A 108 -0.12 2.54 -1.46
N LEU A 109 -0.21 2.01 -0.26
CA LEU A 109 0.39 2.58 0.94
C LEU A 109 1.65 1.78 1.29
N ALA A 110 2.79 2.44 1.43
CA ALA A 110 4.02 1.81 1.90
C ALA A 110 4.32 2.23 3.34
N LEU A 111 4.74 1.26 4.15
CA LEU A 111 5.03 1.44 5.57
C LEU A 111 6.41 0.85 5.92
N GLY A 112 7.10 1.51 6.84
CA GLY A 112 8.39 1.06 7.36
C GLY A 112 8.25 0.37 8.70
N ALA A 113 8.38 -0.96 8.73
CA ALA A 113 8.20 -1.75 9.94
C ALA A 113 9.19 -1.41 11.07
N ARG A 114 10.37 -0.91 10.72
CA ARG A 114 11.40 -0.50 11.68
C ARG A 114 11.25 0.94 12.16
N LEU A 115 10.38 1.72 11.51
CA LEU A 115 10.27 3.16 11.74
C LEU A 115 9.05 3.56 12.54
N ILE A 116 7.96 2.80 12.46
CA ILE A 116 6.70 3.12 13.13
C ILE A 116 6.20 1.95 13.97
N GLY A 117 5.46 2.28 15.02
CA GLY A 117 4.79 1.29 15.85
C GLY A 117 3.52 0.74 15.21
N ILE A 118 3.01 -0.35 15.76
CA ILE A 118 1.83 -1.04 15.25
C ILE A 118 0.58 -0.15 15.24
N GLU A 119 0.36 0.63 16.29
CA GLU A 119 -0.80 1.51 16.39
C GLU A 119 -0.82 2.54 15.28
N THR A 120 0.32 3.18 15.01
CA THR A 120 0.44 4.15 13.92
C THR A 120 0.25 3.47 12.56
N ALA A 121 0.82 2.29 12.37
CA ALA A 121 0.67 1.55 11.12
C ALA A 121 -0.78 1.21 10.81
N LEU A 122 -1.51 0.67 11.80
CA LEU A 122 -2.92 0.33 11.63
C LEU A 122 -3.79 1.57 11.42
N ALA A 123 -3.50 2.66 12.12
CA ALA A 123 -4.20 3.94 11.91
C ALA A 123 -3.98 4.50 10.50
N CYS A 124 -2.77 4.39 9.96
CA CYS A 124 -2.47 4.78 8.58
C CYS A 124 -3.27 3.94 7.58
N VAL A 125 -3.31 2.62 7.77
CA VAL A 125 -4.09 1.70 6.93
C VAL A 125 -5.56 2.08 6.93
N GLU A 126 -6.14 2.28 8.11
CA GLU A 126 -7.55 2.63 8.26
C GLU A 126 -7.89 3.94 7.55
N VAL A 127 -7.12 4.98 7.81
CA VAL A 127 -7.32 6.29 7.16
C VAL A 127 -7.16 6.19 5.64
N PHE A 128 -6.15 5.48 5.17
CA PHE A 128 -5.90 5.30 3.74
C PHE A 128 -7.10 4.63 3.04
N LEU A 129 -7.62 3.56 3.61
CA LEU A 129 -8.72 2.80 2.99
C LEU A 129 -10.07 3.52 3.04
N ASN A 130 -10.25 4.46 3.98
CA ASN A 130 -11.51 5.17 4.20
C ASN A 130 -11.51 6.62 3.69
N THR A 131 -10.48 7.06 3.00
CA THR A 131 -10.38 8.42 2.47
C THR A 131 -10.54 8.41 0.95
N SER A 132 -11.45 9.23 0.45
CA SER A 132 -11.71 9.36 -0.98
C SER A 132 -10.77 10.37 -1.64
N PHE A 133 -10.53 10.19 -2.94
CA PHE A 133 -9.85 11.19 -3.75
C PHE A 133 -10.74 12.41 -3.93
N GLU A 134 -10.19 13.60 -3.73
CA GLU A 134 -10.94 14.85 -3.88
C GLU A 134 -11.20 15.23 -5.34
N GLY A 135 -10.38 14.78 -6.27
CA GLY A 135 -10.50 15.16 -7.68
C GLY A 135 -10.17 16.63 -7.92
N GLY A 136 -11.02 17.32 -8.67
CA GLY A 136 -10.87 18.76 -8.92
C GLY A 136 -9.50 19.11 -9.49
N ARG A 137 -8.83 20.08 -8.89
CA ARG A 137 -7.48 20.55 -9.30
C ARG A 137 -6.41 19.46 -9.22
N HIS A 138 -6.63 18.41 -8.43
CA HIS A 138 -5.68 17.32 -8.26
C HIS A 138 -5.72 16.32 -9.43
N ALA A 139 -6.85 16.21 -10.11
CA ALA A 139 -7.06 15.20 -11.16
C ALA A 139 -6.07 15.32 -12.31
N ASP A 140 -5.79 16.52 -12.80
CA ASP A 140 -4.83 16.76 -13.90
C ASP A 140 -3.40 16.40 -13.49
N ARG A 141 -3.04 16.68 -12.24
CA ARG A 141 -1.73 16.32 -11.69
C ARG A 141 -1.55 14.82 -11.58
N VAL A 142 -2.55 14.14 -11.06
CA VAL A 142 -2.54 12.67 -10.95
C VAL A 142 -2.43 12.02 -12.33
N LYS A 143 -3.16 12.55 -13.32
CA LYS A 143 -3.08 12.05 -14.69
C LYS A 143 -1.66 12.15 -15.27
N LYS A 144 -0.93 13.21 -14.96
CA LYS A 144 0.47 13.38 -15.40
C LYS A 144 1.42 12.37 -14.76
N LEU A 145 1.11 11.88 -13.56
CA LEU A 145 1.94 10.87 -12.89
C LEU A 145 1.98 9.53 -13.66
N GLY A 146 0.96 9.24 -14.43
CA GLY A 146 0.89 8.02 -15.23
C GLY A 146 1.48 8.14 -16.63
N ASN A 147 2.04 9.29 -16.99
CA ASN A 147 2.52 9.56 -18.35
C ASN A 147 4.07 9.59 -18.45
N CYS A 148 4.76 8.88 -17.58
CA CYS A 148 6.22 8.78 -17.60
C CYS A 148 6.68 7.51 -18.31
#